data_af4d92b7a9f269526808753e92b1b211
#
_entry.id   af4d92b7a9f269526808753e92b1b211
#
_cell.length_a   1.000
_cell.length_b   1.000
_cell.length_c   1.000
_cell.angle_alpha   90.00
_cell.angle_beta   90.00
_cell.angle_gamma   90.00
#
_symmetry.space_group_name_H-M   'P 1'
#
loop_
_entity.id
_entity.type
_entity.pdbx_description
1 polymer ?
#
loop_
_entity_poly.entity_id
_entity_poly.type
_entity_poly.pdbx_seq_one_letter_code
_entity_poly.pdbx_strand_id
1 'polypeptide(L)'
;MTAQTEYRPSAAARPVRWAADTVATMREGARLRLDYSTQSLRRVDRVIEELRRDRPPYEAVERVLRGFGAYTGEVIARQTGGEWWATGDAHWLRTPDGRLWDPVEEARRAFAGEGSLRGLCREATGVG
;
A
#
# COMPACT_ATOMS: atom_id res chain seq x y z
N MET A 1 -10.33 12.82 -26.65
CA MET A 1 -10.09 12.58 -26.20
C MET A 1 -9.42 12.26 -25.37
N THR A 2 -9.12 12.04 -25.27
CA THR A 2 -8.28 11.76 -24.49
C THR A 2 -8.44 11.74 -23.14
N ALA A 3 -9.24 12.17 -22.74
CA ALA A 3 -9.57 12.34 -21.47
C ALA A 3 -9.38 11.22 -20.59
N GLN A 4 -9.54 10.18 -21.02
CA GLN A 4 -9.44 9.04 -20.24
C GLN A 4 -8.08 8.77 -19.75
N THR A 5 -7.22 9.71 -19.80
CA THR A 5 -5.89 9.45 -19.36
C THR A 5 -5.77 9.25 -17.86
N GLU A 6 -6.71 9.75 -17.06
CA GLU A 6 -6.56 9.65 -15.63
C GLU A 6 -6.87 8.29 -15.09
N TYR A 7 -7.91 7.66 -15.58
CA TYR A 7 -8.24 6.33 -15.11
C TYR A 7 -8.32 5.38 -16.24
N ARG A 8 -7.79 4.24 -16.01
CA ARG A 8 -7.90 3.17 -16.93
C ARG A 8 -7.47 1.95 -16.19
N PRO A 9 -7.79 0.79 -16.70
CA PRO A 9 -7.33 -0.44 -16.07
C PRO A 9 -5.84 -0.45 -15.85
N SER A 10 -5.07 0.21 -16.71
CA SER A 10 -3.62 0.24 -16.56
C SER A 10 -3.18 0.99 -15.31
N ALA A 11 -4.01 1.89 -14.77
CA ALA A 11 -3.64 2.58 -13.55
C ALA A 11 -3.55 1.64 -12.36
N ALA A 12 -4.33 0.56 -12.36
CA ALA A 12 -4.30 -0.41 -11.29
C ALA A 12 -3.29 -1.52 -11.51
N ALA A 13 -2.78 -1.67 -12.75
CA ALA A 13 -2.00 -2.85 -13.10
C ALA A 13 -0.74 -3.00 -12.25
N ARG A 14 0.02 -1.92 -12.06
CA ARG A 14 1.24 -1.99 -11.28
C ARG A 14 0.97 -2.19 -9.78
N PRO A 15 0.11 -1.37 -9.16
CA PRO A 15 -0.15 -1.58 -7.74
C PRO A 15 -0.71 -2.96 -7.43
N VAL A 16 -1.59 -3.48 -8.28
CA VAL A 16 -2.14 -4.81 -8.05
C VAL A 16 -1.04 -5.87 -8.09
N ARG A 17 -0.12 -5.74 -9.06
CA ARG A 17 0.99 -6.67 -9.16
C ARG A 17 1.95 -6.53 -7.99
N TRP A 18 2.28 -5.30 -7.60
CA TRP A 18 3.17 -5.08 -6.46
C TRP A 18 2.59 -5.70 -5.20
N ALA A 19 1.27 -5.57 -5.01
CA ALA A 19 0.61 -6.16 -3.85
C ALA A 19 0.70 -7.68 -3.90
N ALA A 20 0.42 -8.28 -5.06
CA ALA A 20 0.46 -9.73 -5.18
C ALA A 20 1.87 -10.27 -4.96
N ASP A 21 2.88 -9.56 -5.49
CA ASP A 21 4.26 -9.96 -5.29
C ASP A 21 4.63 -9.89 -3.81
N THR A 22 4.11 -8.87 -3.11
CA THR A 22 4.36 -8.73 -1.68
C THR A 22 3.74 -9.88 -0.90
N VAL A 23 2.51 -10.26 -1.24
CA VAL A 23 1.86 -11.39 -0.58
C VAL A 23 2.70 -12.66 -0.75
N ALA A 24 3.19 -12.90 -1.96
CA ALA A 24 3.99 -14.09 -2.23
C ALA A 24 5.32 -14.04 -1.50
N THR A 25 5.98 -12.89 -1.53
CA THR A 25 7.27 -12.73 -0.89
C THR A 25 7.18 -12.91 0.62
N MET A 26 6.16 -12.35 1.24
CA MET A 26 6.00 -12.47 2.68
C MET A 26 5.68 -13.89 3.09
N ARG A 27 4.89 -14.60 2.29
CA ARG A 27 4.56 -15.98 2.59
C ARG A 27 5.80 -16.87 2.51
N GLU A 28 6.60 -16.67 1.49
CA GLU A 28 7.75 -17.53 1.24
C GLU A 28 8.95 -17.18 2.11
N GLY A 29 9.22 -15.89 2.26
CA GLY A 29 10.42 -15.47 2.96
C GLY A 29 10.25 -15.30 4.45
N ALA A 30 9.18 -14.65 4.85
CA ALA A 30 8.92 -14.34 6.25
C ALA A 30 7.88 -15.25 6.88
N ARG A 31 7.30 -16.14 6.09
CA ARG A 31 6.22 -17.04 6.52
C ARG A 31 5.07 -16.25 7.11
N LEU A 32 4.83 -15.08 6.55
CA LEU A 32 3.79 -14.19 6.99
C LEU A 32 2.65 -14.23 5.97
N ARG A 33 1.46 -14.56 6.43
CA ARG A 33 0.31 -14.66 5.57
C ARG A 33 -0.42 -13.33 5.52
N LEU A 34 -0.51 -12.75 4.32
CA LEU A 34 -1.25 -11.52 4.09
C LEU A 34 -2.48 -11.87 3.27
N ASP A 35 -3.65 -11.64 3.85
CA ASP A 35 -4.92 -12.09 3.27
C ASP A 35 -5.83 -10.94 2.83
N TYR A 36 -5.28 -9.73 2.71
CA TYR A 36 -5.99 -8.52 2.31
C TYR A 36 -7.04 -8.08 3.33
N SER A 37 -6.99 -8.61 4.55
CA SER A 37 -7.87 -8.12 5.61
C SER A 37 -7.29 -6.85 6.20
N THR A 38 -8.15 -6.04 6.82
CA THR A 38 -7.67 -4.83 7.51
C THR A 38 -6.77 -5.21 8.68
N GLN A 39 -7.06 -6.34 9.33
CA GLN A 39 -6.26 -6.80 10.45
C GLN A 39 -4.83 -7.13 10.05
N SER A 40 -4.62 -7.59 8.82
CA SER A 40 -3.27 -7.95 8.37
C SER A 40 -2.33 -6.75 8.35
N LEU A 41 -2.86 -5.53 8.30
CA LEU A 41 -2.00 -4.34 8.24
C LEU A 41 -1.24 -4.12 9.54
N ARG A 42 -1.72 -4.67 10.65
CA ARG A 42 -0.96 -4.63 11.89
C ARG A 42 0.35 -5.41 11.71
N ARG A 43 0.29 -6.54 11.02
CA ARG A 43 1.48 -7.33 10.76
C ARG A 43 2.45 -6.60 9.84
N VAL A 44 1.91 -5.92 8.83
CA VAL A 44 2.74 -5.15 7.91
C VAL A 44 3.46 -4.02 8.64
N ASP A 45 2.74 -3.29 9.49
CA ASP A 45 3.37 -2.22 10.29
C ASP A 45 4.47 -2.79 11.16
N ARG A 46 4.28 -3.98 11.71
CA ARG A 46 5.30 -4.61 12.54
C ARG A 46 6.55 -4.96 11.73
N VAL A 47 6.36 -5.47 10.52
CA VAL A 47 7.50 -5.78 9.66
C VAL A 47 8.29 -4.51 9.33
N ILE A 48 7.58 -3.41 9.04
CA ILE A 48 8.26 -2.16 8.74
C ILE A 48 9.04 -1.68 9.97
N GLU A 49 8.46 -1.83 11.15
CA GLU A 49 9.15 -1.44 12.37
C GLU A 49 10.42 -2.26 12.58
N GLU A 50 10.37 -3.55 12.30
CA GLU A 50 11.54 -4.40 12.39
C GLU A 50 12.61 -3.98 11.37
N LEU A 51 12.18 -3.64 10.17
CA LEU A 51 13.10 -3.16 9.15
C LEU A 51 13.81 -1.89 9.60
N ARG A 52 13.07 -0.95 10.19
CA ARG A 52 13.70 0.30 10.57
C ARG A 52 14.67 0.13 11.72
N ARG A 53 14.49 -0.87 12.57
CA ARG A 53 15.44 -1.13 13.66
C ARG A 53 16.81 -1.51 13.13
N ASP A 54 16.85 -2.20 11.99
CA ASP A 54 18.12 -2.63 11.41
C ASP A 54 18.82 -1.49 10.67
N ARG A 55 18.16 -0.37 10.51
CA ARG A 55 18.71 0.84 9.88
C ARG A 55 19.34 0.59 8.51
N PRO A 56 18.65 -0.14 7.62
CA PRO A 56 19.20 -0.33 6.28
C PRO A 56 19.12 0.99 5.50
N PRO A 57 19.95 1.14 4.47
CA PRO A 57 19.79 2.31 3.61
C PRO A 57 18.46 2.22 2.89
N TYR A 58 17.86 3.39 2.61
CA TYR A 58 16.54 3.44 2.01
C TYR A 58 16.49 2.64 0.70
N GLU A 59 17.56 2.72 -0.09
CA GLU A 59 17.57 2.01 -1.37
C GLU A 59 17.37 0.51 -1.22
N ALA A 60 17.78 -0.03 -0.08
CA ALA A 60 17.66 -1.47 0.14
C ALA A 60 16.23 -1.89 0.43
N VAL A 61 15.37 -0.97 0.88
CA VAL A 61 14.01 -1.31 1.27
C VAL A 61 12.94 -0.65 0.41
N GLU A 62 13.34 0.19 -0.54
CA GLU A 62 12.37 0.95 -1.30
C GLU A 62 11.32 0.07 -1.97
N ARG A 63 11.76 -1.02 -2.60
CA ARG A 63 10.83 -1.90 -3.30
C ARG A 63 9.86 -2.58 -2.33
N VAL A 64 10.37 -2.98 -1.17
CA VAL A 64 9.52 -3.61 -0.16
C VAL A 64 8.47 -2.63 0.34
N LEU A 65 8.88 -1.39 0.59
CA LEU A 65 7.94 -0.37 1.07
C LEU A 65 6.88 -0.06 0.03
N ARG A 66 7.28 0.02 -1.24
CA ARG A 66 6.32 0.22 -2.32
C ARG A 66 5.30 -0.92 -2.34
N GLY A 67 5.77 -2.14 -2.17
CA GLY A 67 4.89 -3.31 -2.13
C GLY A 67 3.92 -3.26 -0.97
N PHE A 68 4.39 -2.87 0.20
CA PHE A 68 3.51 -2.75 1.36
C PHE A 68 2.48 -1.64 1.16
N GLY A 69 2.89 -0.53 0.52
CA GLY A 69 1.96 0.54 0.21
C GLY A 69 0.89 0.09 -0.76
N ALA A 70 1.30 -0.61 -1.83
CA ALA A 70 0.36 -1.12 -2.81
C ALA A 70 -0.60 -2.14 -2.17
N TYR A 71 -0.08 -2.99 -1.31
CA TYR A 71 -0.91 -3.95 -0.58
C TYR A 71 -1.96 -3.22 0.25
N THR A 72 -1.55 -2.18 0.96
CA THR A 72 -2.49 -1.40 1.77
C THR A 72 -3.56 -0.76 0.91
N GLY A 73 -3.16 -0.21 -0.24
CA GLY A 73 -4.13 0.37 -1.16
C GLY A 73 -5.14 -0.65 -1.65
N GLU A 74 -4.69 -1.90 -1.89
CA GLU A 74 -5.61 -2.96 -2.29
C GLU A 74 -6.57 -3.33 -1.16
N VAL A 75 -6.09 -3.32 0.08
CA VAL A 75 -6.98 -3.55 1.22
C VAL A 75 -8.07 -2.47 1.26
N ILE A 76 -7.66 -1.20 1.13
CA ILE A 76 -8.62 -0.09 1.14
C ILE A 76 -9.59 -0.22 -0.03
N ALA A 77 -9.09 -0.53 -1.22
CA ALA A 77 -9.94 -0.66 -2.40
C ALA A 77 -11.01 -1.73 -2.20
N ARG A 78 -10.62 -2.85 -1.61
CA ARG A 78 -11.56 -3.95 -1.38
C ARG A 78 -12.61 -3.60 -0.33
N GLN A 79 -12.24 -2.76 0.63
CA GLN A 79 -13.19 -2.35 1.67
C GLN A 79 -14.13 -1.25 1.19
N THR A 80 -13.68 -0.39 0.30
CA THR A 80 -14.42 0.83 -0.04
C THR A 80 -14.94 0.87 -1.47
N GLY A 81 -14.42 0.03 -2.34
CA GLY A 81 -14.69 0.14 -3.76
C GLY A 81 -13.83 1.21 -4.43
N GLY A 82 -12.78 1.63 -3.77
CA GLY A 82 -11.87 2.64 -4.33
C GLY A 82 -11.14 2.15 -5.56
N GLU A 83 -10.57 3.11 -6.29
CA GLU A 83 -9.90 2.85 -7.54
C GLU A 83 -8.53 3.51 -7.58
N TRP A 84 -7.58 2.83 -8.24
CA TRP A 84 -6.25 3.40 -8.40
C TRP A 84 -6.26 4.45 -9.50
N TRP A 85 -5.51 5.52 -9.26
CA TRP A 85 -5.25 6.57 -10.22
C TRP A 85 -3.75 6.72 -10.35
N ALA A 86 -3.28 7.05 -11.53
CA ALA A 86 -1.85 7.21 -11.78
C ALA A 86 -1.61 8.57 -12.43
N THR A 87 -0.56 9.24 -11.96
CA THR A 87 -0.11 10.50 -12.54
C THR A 87 1.40 10.41 -12.62
N GLY A 88 1.95 10.26 -13.82
CA GLY A 88 3.37 10.00 -13.97
C GLY A 88 3.72 8.71 -13.24
N ASP A 89 4.67 8.78 -12.34
CA ASP A 89 5.09 7.62 -11.55
C ASP A 89 4.35 7.49 -10.24
N ALA A 90 3.47 8.43 -9.92
CA ALA A 90 2.74 8.42 -8.66
C ALA A 90 1.45 7.61 -8.81
N HIS A 91 1.11 6.89 -7.77
CA HIS A 91 -0.12 6.10 -7.74
C HIS A 91 -0.91 6.49 -6.51
N TRP A 92 -2.17 6.81 -6.73
CA TRP A 92 -3.09 7.26 -5.69
C TRP A 92 -4.28 6.33 -5.64
N LEU A 93 -4.83 6.14 -4.44
CA LEU A 93 -6.09 5.44 -4.33
C LEU A 93 -7.18 6.46 -4.08
N ARG A 94 -8.21 6.45 -4.93
CA ARG A 94 -9.35 7.35 -4.75
C ARG A 94 -10.51 6.56 -4.18
N THR A 95 -10.99 6.98 -3.01
CA THR A 95 -12.15 6.34 -2.40
C THR A 95 -13.43 6.98 -2.93
N PRO A 96 -14.59 6.29 -2.80
CA PRO A 96 -15.83 6.81 -3.38
C PRO A 96 -16.26 8.18 -2.85
N ASP A 97 -15.79 8.55 -1.65
CA ASP A 97 -16.08 9.87 -1.11
C ASP A 97 -15.25 10.98 -1.77
N GLY A 98 -14.45 10.63 -2.76
CA GLY A 98 -13.68 11.61 -3.51
C GLY A 98 -12.30 11.90 -2.95
N ARG A 99 -11.94 11.31 -1.82
CA ARG A 99 -10.63 11.56 -1.23
C ARG A 99 -9.56 10.74 -1.92
N LEU A 100 -8.35 11.30 -1.92
CA LEU A 100 -7.19 10.64 -2.49
C LEU A 100 -6.24 10.23 -1.38
N TRP A 101 -5.69 9.04 -1.50
CA TRP A 101 -4.80 8.47 -0.49
C TRP A 101 -3.53 8.02 -1.17
N ASP A 102 -2.40 8.16 -0.48
CA ASP A 102 -1.11 7.75 -1.00
C ASP A 102 -0.51 6.68 -0.10
N PRO A 103 -0.94 5.43 -0.26
CA PRO A 103 -0.45 4.37 0.62
C PRO A 103 1.03 4.07 0.46
N VAL A 104 1.57 4.29 -0.73
CA VAL A 104 3.01 4.07 -0.93
C VAL A 104 3.81 5.08 -0.12
N GLU A 105 3.39 6.35 -0.15
CA GLU A 105 4.07 7.35 0.65
C GLU A 105 3.90 7.08 2.14
N GLU A 106 2.73 6.56 2.54
CA GLU A 106 2.52 6.24 3.94
C GLU A 106 3.47 5.13 4.40
N ALA A 107 3.76 4.16 3.54
CA ALA A 107 4.73 3.13 3.88
C ALA A 107 6.11 3.74 4.11
N ARG A 108 6.49 4.73 3.30
CA ARG A 108 7.75 5.43 3.49
C ARG A 108 7.76 6.19 4.82
N ARG A 109 6.64 6.83 5.14
CA ARG A 109 6.53 7.54 6.41
C ARG A 109 6.60 6.59 7.59
N ALA A 110 6.00 5.41 7.46
CA ALA A 110 6.07 4.40 8.52
C ALA A 110 7.52 3.97 8.74
N PHE A 111 8.28 3.81 7.66
CA PHE A 111 9.69 3.46 7.77
C PHE A 111 10.49 4.58 8.44
N ALA A 112 10.06 5.82 8.27
CA ALA A 112 10.69 6.95 8.94
C ALA A 112 10.22 7.11 10.39
N GLY A 113 9.30 6.27 10.83
CA GLY A 113 8.79 6.35 12.19
C GLY A 113 7.66 7.34 12.37
N GLU A 114 7.05 7.78 11.27
CA GLU A 114 6.06 8.85 11.30
C GLU A 114 4.69 8.46 10.76
N GLY A 115 4.49 7.20 10.40
CA GLY A 115 3.25 6.78 9.78
C GLY A 115 2.83 5.40 10.19
N SER A 116 1.67 4.99 9.69
CA SER A 116 1.12 3.67 9.97
C SER A 116 0.16 3.29 8.86
N LEU A 117 0.40 2.13 8.24
CA LEU A 117 -0.49 1.67 7.19
C LEU A 117 -1.84 1.26 7.75
N ARG A 118 -1.85 0.70 8.95
CA ARG A 118 -3.11 0.39 9.60
C ARG A 118 -3.88 1.67 9.91
N GLY A 119 -3.17 2.71 10.35
CA GLY A 119 -3.80 4.01 10.61
C GLY A 119 -4.39 4.62 9.36
N LEU A 120 -3.67 4.57 8.25
CA LEU A 120 -4.17 5.08 6.98
C LEU A 120 -5.44 4.35 6.58
N CYS A 121 -5.43 3.03 6.68
CA CYS A 121 -6.60 2.23 6.32
C CYS A 121 -7.79 2.59 7.18
N ARG A 122 -7.56 2.80 8.47
CA ARG A 122 -8.64 3.18 9.37
C ARG A 122 -9.26 4.52 8.96
N GLU A 123 -8.42 5.48 8.59
CA GLU A 123 -8.92 6.77 8.15
C GLU A 123 -9.71 6.65 6.86
N ALA A 124 -9.24 5.82 5.94
CA ALA A 124 -9.87 5.71 4.64
C ALA A 124 -11.17 4.91 4.68
N THR A 125 -11.25 3.93 5.57
CA THR A 125 -12.39 3.01 5.58
C THR A 125 -13.33 3.21 6.76
N GLY A 126 -12.84 3.82 7.83
CA GLY A 126 -13.61 3.89 9.07
C GLY A 126 -13.62 2.57 9.82
N VAL A 127 -12.87 1.57 9.37
CA VAL A 127 -12.81 0.26 9.98
C VAL A 127 -11.51 0.11 10.73
N GLY A 128 -11.62 -0.07 12.01
CA GLY A 128 -10.45 -0.13 12.85
C GLY A 128 -10.04 -1.47 13.28
#